data_b38ac1331c9c4c76f14a79e8a098fb0c
#
_entry.id   b38ac1331c9c4c76f14a79e8a098fb0c
#
_cell.length_a   1.000
_cell.length_b   1.000
_cell.length_c   1.000
_cell.angle_alpha   90.00
_cell.angle_beta   90.00
_cell.angle_gamma   90.00
#
_symmetry.space_group_name_H-M   'P 1'
#
loop_
_entity.id
_entity.type
_entity.pdbx_description
1 polymer ?
#
loop_
_entity_poly.entity_id
_entity_poly.type
_entity_poly.pdbx_seq_one_letter_code
_entity_poly.pdbx_strand_id
1 'polypeptide(L)'
;MKLNKENERIVLSGHEAIDILSEIEFILISLRNIARHYYTDASGEVSQKVRSAYCEETTQFIDKNNVTGRLSKVRGVISERFSHELGMENMDDIEREMEKMIYWEKPVDE
;
A
#
# COMPACT_ATOMS: atom_id res chain seq x y z
N MET A 1 -12.20 -11.73 12.98
CA MET A 1 -11.70 -10.44 13.52
C MET A 1 -12.64 -9.90 14.57
N LYS A 2 -12.13 -9.66 15.75
CA LYS A 2 -12.93 -9.11 16.85
C LYS A 2 -12.41 -7.72 17.20
N LEU A 3 -13.21 -6.71 16.93
CA LEU A 3 -12.87 -5.31 17.19
C LEU A 3 -13.58 -4.79 18.44
N ASN A 4 -12.99 -3.78 19.09
CA ASN A 4 -13.70 -2.99 20.08
C ASN A 4 -14.96 -2.44 19.45
N LYS A 5 -16.03 -2.33 20.24
CA LYS A 5 -17.30 -1.82 19.76
C LYS A 5 -17.16 -0.45 19.08
N GLU A 6 -16.30 0.40 19.61
CA GLU A 6 -16.03 1.73 19.05
C GLU A 6 -15.39 1.67 17.67
N ASN A 7 -14.70 0.58 17.35
CA ASN A 7 -14.01 0.39 16.07
C ASN A 7 -14.80 -0.42 15.05
N GLU A 8 -15.99 -0.89 15.42
CA GLU A 8 -16.87 -1.60 14.48
C GLU A 8 -17.33 -0.70 13.34
N ARG A 9 -17.32 0.61 13.58
CA ARG A 9 -17.64 1.62 12.58
C ARG A 9 -16.73 2.82 12.77
N ILE A 10 -16.01 3.19 11.72
CA ILE A 10 -15.21 4.40 11.70
C ILE A 10 -15.80 5.38 10.70
N VAL A 11 -15.54 6.67 10.87
CA VAL A 11 -16.09 7.72 10.01
C VAL A 11 -14.96 8.55 9.42
N LEU A 12 -14.97 8.67 8.10
CA LEU A 12 -14.10 9.57 7.35
C LEU A 12 -14.96 10.68 6.76
N SER A 13 -14.44 11.91 6.70
CA SER A 13 -15.11 12.96 5.95
C SER A 13 -14.99 12.66 4.45
N GLY A 14 -15.86 13.26 3.63
CA GLY A 14 -15.76 13.14 2.18
C GLY A 14 -14.43 13.64 1.66
N HIS A 15 -13.90 14.73 2.20
CA HIS A 15 -12.60 15.26 1.82
C HIS A 15 -11.47 14.29 2.14
N GLU A 16 -11.47 13.71 3.34
CA GLU A 16 -10.48 12.71 3.73
C GLU A 16 -10.54 11.48 2.83
N ALA A 17 -11.73 11.00 2.53
CA ALA A 17 -11.91 9.83 1.66
C ALA A 17 -11.40 10.10 0.24
N ILE A 18 -11.68 11.30 -0.30
CA ILE A 18 -11.21 11.67 -1.64
C ILE A 18 -9.70 11.82 -1.66
N ASP A 19 -9.10 12.39 -0.63
CA ASP A 19 -7.65 12.50 -0.54
C ASP A 19 -6.98 11.13 -0.53
N ILE A 20 -7.54 10.19 0.23
CA ILE A 20 -7.07 8.80 0.28
C ILE A 20 -7.19 8.15 -1.09
N LEU A 21 -8.37 8.27 -1.72
CA LEU A 21 -8.59 7.69 -3.05
C LEU A 21 -7.67 8.29 -4.09
N SER A 22 -7.40 9.59 -4.02
CA SER A 22 -6.49 10.26 -4.95
C SER A 22 -5.08 9.71 -4.86
N GLU A 23 -4.57 9.47 -3.65
CA GLU A 23 -3.26 8.88 -3.45
C GLU A 23 -3.20 7.45 -4.01
N ILE A 24 -4.25 6.67 -3.73
CA ILE A 24 -4.33 5.28 -4.22
C ILE A 24 -4.43 5.27 -5.75
N GLU A 25 -5.29 6.09 -6.34
CA GLU A 25 -5.46 6.16 -7.79
C GLU A 25 -4.18 6.60 -8.49
N PHE A 26 -3.48 7.60 -7.96
CA PHE A 26 -2.22 8.03 -8.55
C PHE A 26 -1.23 6.87 -8.64
N ILE A 27 -1.05 6.14 -7.55
CA ILE A 27 -0.10 5.02 -7.49
C ILE A 27 -0.56 3.88 -8.40
N LEU A 28 -1.81 3.47 -8.26
CA LEU A 28 -2.36 2.33 -8.99
C LEU A 28 -2.34 2.55 -10.50
N ILE A 29 -2.86 3.68 -10.95
CA ILE A 29 -2.94 3.97 -12.39
C ILE A 29 -1.56 4.21 -12.98
N SER A 30 -0.66 4.88 -12.25
CA SER A 30 0.69 5.11 -12.73
C SER A 30 1.45 3.79 -12.91
N LEU A 31 1.35 2.88 -11.94
CA LEU A 31 1.99 1.56 -12.05
C LEU A 31 1.40 0.75 -13.22
N ARG A 32 0.09 0.81 -13.43
CA ARG A 32 -0.55 0.18 -14.58
C ARG A 32 -0.07 0.77 -15.90
N ASN A 33 0.08 2.08 -15.97
CA ASN A 33 0.57 2.75 -17.18
C ASN A 33 2.01 2.32 -17.50
N ILE A 34 2.85 2.21 -16.49
CA ILE A 34 4.22 1.72 -16.67
C ILE A 34 4.20 0.28 -17.20
N ALA A 35 3.43 -0.59 -16.57
CA ALA A 35 3.33 -1.99 -16.99
C ALA A 35 2.81 -2.11 -18.43
N ARG A 36 1.77 -1.36 -18.78
CA ARG A 36 1.24 -1.36 -20.15
C ARG A 36 2.25 -0.88 -21.18
N HIS A 37 3.03 0.13 -20.83
CA HIS A 37 4.05 0.67 -21.73
C HIS A 37 5.08 -0.39 -22.10
N TYR A 38 5.50 -1.21 -21.14
CA TYR A 38 6.56 -2.20 -21.35
C TYR A 38 6.04 -3.59 -21.74
N TYR A 39 4.78 -3.93 -21.44
CA TYR A 39 4.20 -5.26 -21.66
C TYR A 39 3.02 -5.25 -22.63
N THR A 40 3.05 -4.39 -23.63
CA THR A 40 2.00 -4.33 -24.65
C THR A 40 2.21 -5.32 -25.81
N ASP A 41 3.33 -6.03 -25.82
CA ASP A 41 3.65 -6.95 -26.88
C ASP A 41 2.78 -8.21 -26.80
N ALA A 42 2.05 -8.49 -27.88
CA ALA A 42 1.14 -9.63 -27.97
C ALA A 42 1.86 -10.99 -28.05
N SER A 43 3.17 -11.01 -28.27
CA SER A 43 3.93 -12.25 -28.37
C SER A 43 4.07 -13.00 -27.05
N GLY A 44 3.83 -12.33 -25.94
CA GLY A 44 4.00 -12.91 -24.61
C GLY A 44 5.44 -13.10 -24.16
N GLU A 45 6.40 -12.82 -25.03
CA GLU A 45 7.81 -12.87 -24.68
C GLU A 45 8.32 -11.50 -24.32
N VAL A 46 8.96 -11.41 -23.15
CA VAL A 46 9.57 -10.16 -22.68
C VAL A 46 11.08 -10.32 -22.74
N SER A 47 11.73 -9.51 -23.56
CA SER A 47 13.20 -9.52 -23.64
C SER A 47 13.80 -9.01 -22.32
N GLN A 48 15.03 -9.42 -22.05
CA GLN A 48 15.74 -8.95 -20.87
C GLN A 48 15.90 -7.43 -20.85
N LYS A 49 16.04 -6.83 -22.03
CA LYS A 49 16.14 -5.37 -22.16
C LYS A 49 14.84 -4.67 -21.71
N VAL A 50 13.69 -5.18 -22.16
CA VAL A 50 12.39 -4.63 -21.78
C VAL A 50 12.14 -4.81 -20.29
N ARG A 51 12.48 -5.99 -19.77
CA ARG A 51 12.32 -6.26 -18.35
C ARG A 51 13.19 -5.34 -17.49
N SER A 52 14.43 -5.11 -17.88
CA SER A 52 15.32 -4.20 -17.18
C SER A 52 14.79 -2.77 -17.18
N ALA A 53 14.28 -2.32 -18.33
CA ALA A 53 13.69 -0.99 -18.46
C ALA A 53 12.44 -0.84 -17.58
N TYR A 54 11.60 -1.86 -17.53
CA TYR A 54 10.42 -1.88 -16.68
C TYR A 54 10.80 -1.80 -15.20
N CYS A 55 11.79 -2.59 -14.78
CA CYS A 55 12.24 -2.60 -13.39
C CYS A 55 12.84 -1.25 -12.99
N GLU A 56 13.64 -0.65 -13.87
CA GLU A 56 14.22 0.66 -13.62
C GLU A 56 13.16 1.75 -13.52
N GLU A 57 12.21 1.77 -14.47
CA GLU A 57 11.13 2.77 -14.45
C GLU A 57 10.25 2.63 -13.22
N THR A 58 9.94 1.41 -12.83
CA THR A 58 9.14 1.15 -11.64
C THR A 58 9.84 1.63 -10.38
N THR A 59 11.13 1.31 -10.25
CA THR A 59 11.93 1.73 -9.10
C THR A 59 12.04 3.26 -9.04
N GLN A 60 12.31 3.91 -10.17
CA GLN A 60 12.37 5.35 -10.24
C GLN A 60 11.04 6.00 -9.87
N PHE A 61 9.93 5.42 -10.34
CA PHE A 61 8.61 5.94 -9.99
C PHE A 61 8.39 5.90 -8.48
N ILE A 62 8.71 4.78 -7.85
CA ILE A 62 8.55 4.62 -6.39
C ILE A 62 9.38 5.66 -5.64
N ASP A 63 10.64 5.84 -6.04
CA ASP A 63 11.55 6.76 -5.36
C ASP A 63 11.22 8.23 -5.61
N LYS A 64 11.02 8.61 -6.86
CA LYS A 64 10.79 10.02 -7.24
C LYS A 64 9.46 10.55 -6.73
N ASN A 65 8.46 9.70 -6.61
CA ASN A 65 7.13 10.11 -6.18
C ASN A 65 6.85 9.82 -4.72
N ASN A 66 7.86 9.37 -3.98
CA ASN A 66 7.72 9.09 -2.55
C ASN A 66 6.50 8.20 -2.25
N VAL A 67 6.40 7.07 -2.95
CA VAL A 67 5.24 6.17 -2.84
C VAL A 67 5.04 5.68 -1.41
N THR A 68 6.12 5.32 -0.72
CA THR A 68 6.04 4.87 0.67
C THR A 68 5.53 5.97 1.60
N GLY A 69 5.95 7.22 1.37
CA GLY A 69 5.46 8.36 2.15
C GLY A 69 3.98 8.63 1.90
N ARG A 70 3.52 8.51 0.64
CA ARG A 70 2.11 8.66 0.29
C ARG A 70 1.24 7.59 0.95
N LEU A 71 1.70 6.34 0.94
CA LEU A 71 1.00 5.24 1.60
C LEU A 71 1.01 5.39 3.11
N SER A 72 2.09 5.88 3.69
CA SER A 72 2.17 6.16 5.12
C SER A 72 1.16 7.23 5.54
N LYS A 73 0.98 8.25 4.71
CA LYS A 73 -0.02 9.30 4.95
C LYS A 73 -1.44 8.72 4.94
N VAL A 74 -1.75 7.89 3.95
CA VAL A 74 -3.06 7.20 3.85
C VAL A 74 -3.31 6.37 5.09
N ARG A 75 -2.32 5.58 5.50
CA ARG A 75 -2.39 4.77 6.71
C ARG A 75 -2.69 5.63 7.94
N GLY A 76 -2.01 6.76 8.07
CA GLY A 76 -2.19 7.67 9.20
C GLY A 76 -3.60 8.23 9.29
N VAL A 77 -4.17 8.68 8.18
CA VAL A 77 -5.53 9.22 8.14
C VAL A 77 -6.53 8.18 8.60
N ILE A 78 -6.42 6.96 8.12
CA ILE A 78 -7.33 5.87 8.50
C ILE A 78 -7.15 5.49 9.97
N SER A 79 -5.89 5.31 10.41
CA SER A 79 -5.63 4.85 11.77
C SER A 79 -6.06 5.85 12.83
N GLU A 80 -6.03 7.14 12.53
CA GLU A 80 -6.50 8.20 13.45
C GLU A 80 -7.99 8.11 13.75
N ARG A 81 -8.77 7.41 12.91
CA ARG A 81 -10.22 7.25 13.11
C ARG A 81 -10.56 6.09 14.05
N PHE A 82 -9.56 5.29 14.44
CA PHE A 82 -9.76 4.18 15.37
C PHE A 82 -9.51 4.62 16.80
N SER A 83 -10.21 3.97 17.75
CA SER A 83 -9.83 4.04 19.14
C SER A 83 -8.58 3.20 19.35
N HIS A 84 -7.60 3.76 20.05
CA HIS A 84 -6.33 3.07 20.36
C HIS A 84 -6.34 2.51 21.79
N GLU A 85 -7.51 2.30 22.35
CA GLU A 85 -7.64 1.69 23.66
C GLU A 85 -7.09 0.27 23.63
N LEU A 86 -6.26 -0.06 24.63
CA LEU A 86 -5.64 -1.38 24.73
C LEU A 86 -6.68 -2.40 25.17
N GLY A 87 -6.69 -3.51 24.47
CA GLY A 87 -7.59 -4.64 24.76
C GLY A 87 -6.80 -5.91 24.98
N MET A 88 -7.18 -6.97 24.27
CA MET A 88 -6.55 -8.29 24.38
C MET A 88 -5.06 -8.20 24.06
N GLU A 89 -4.24 -8.94 24.80
CA GLU A 89 -2.78 -9.00 24.63
C GLU A 89 -2.08 -7.67 24.86
N ASN A 90 -2.76 -6.74 25.54
CA ASN A 90 -2.24 -5.40 25.83
C ASN A 90 -1.93 -4.60 24.55
N MET A 91 -2.73 -4.82 23.51
CA MET A 91 -2.60 -4.14 22.22
C MET A 91 -3.92 -3.49 21.82
N ASP A 92 -3.86 -2.41 21.02
CA ASP A 92 -5.06 -1.87 20.40
C ASP A 92 -5.48 -2.77 19.22
N ASP A 93 -6.65 -2.51 18.66
CA ASP A 93 -7.19 -3.34 17.58
C ASP A 93 -6.30 -3.38 16.35
N ILE A 94 -5.74 -2.22 15.97
CA ILE A 94 -4.87 -2.15 14.78
C ILE A 94 -3.59 -2.95 15.00
N GLU A 95 -2.93 -2.74 16.14
CA GLU A 95 -1.69 -3.47 16.46
C GLU A 95 -1.92 -4.98 16.44
N ARG A 96 -3.00 -5.42 17.06
CA ARG A 96 -3.31 -6.86 17.15
C ARG A 96 -3.52 -7.48 15.77
N GLU A 97 -4.25 -6.78 14.88
CA GLU A 97 -4.49 -7.32 13.54
C GLU A 97 -3.25 -7.23 12.65
N MET A 98 -2.48 -6.14 12.76
CA MET A 98 -1.26 -6.00 11.96
C MET A 98 -0.18 -7.00 12.35
N GLU A 99 -0.11 -7.44 13.62
CA GLU A 99 0.84 -8.47 14.03
C GLU A 99 0.62 -9.81 13.34
N LYS A 100 -0.57 -10.07 12.84
CA LYS A 100 -0.88 -11.31 12.12
C LYS A 100 -0.36 -11.31 10.69
N MET A 101 0.06 -10.17 10.17
CA MET A 101 0.51 -10.04 8.79
C MET A 101 1.95 -10.52 8.62
N ILE A 102 2.20 -11.15 7.49
CA ILE A 102 3.54 -11.59 7.11
C ILE A 102 4.05 -10.60 6.07
N TYR A 103 5.14 -9.90 6.41
CA TYR A 103 5.74 -8.92 5.51
C TYR A 103 6.90 -9.54 4.73
N TRP A 104 7.25 -8.91 3.62
CA TRP A 104 8.45 -9.32 2.91
C TRP A 104 9.68 -9.07 3.77
N GLU A 105 10.55 -10.05 3.81
CA GLU A 105 11.84 -9.96 4.48
C GLU A 105 12.91 -10.45 3.52
N LYS A 106 14.13 -9.96 3.73
CA LYS A 106 15.26 -10.41 2.91
C LYS A 106 15.43 -11.92 3.06
N PRO A 107 15.48 -12.67 1.93
CA PRO A 107 15.74 -14.13 2.02
C PRO A 107 17.03 -14.43 2.77
N VAL A 108 16.97 -15.51 3.57
CA VAL A 108 18.17 -15.97 4.30
C VAL A 108 19.13 -16.61 3.30
N ASP A 109 20.38 -16.17 3.33
CA ASP A 109 21.43 -16.77 2.50
C ASP A 109 21.79 -18.14 3.11
N GLU A 110 21.66 -19.21 2.30
CA GLU A 110 22.06 -20.55 2.68
C GLU A 110 23.51 -20.80 2.30
#